data_9249ed7dc0b5b27d223877107577dde9
#
_entry.id   9249ed7dc0b5b27d223877107577dde9
#
_cell.length_a   1.000
_cell.length_b   1.000
_cell.length_c   1.000
_cell.angle_alpha   90.00
_cell.angle_beta   90.00
_cell.angle_gamma   90.00
#
_symmetry.space_group_name_H-M   'P 1'
#
loop_
_entity.id
_entity.type
_entity.pdbx_description
1 polymer ?
#
loop_
_entity_poly.entity_id
_entity_poly.type
_entity_poly.pdbx_seq_one_letter_code
_entity_poly.pdbx_strand_id
1 'polypeptide(L)'
;RVTGLSTAPGNGYATLGSGTRAVAPALIAGAAFGQLELLEAGTAAEAFARRSGRPLAGAIGQVNTNALRDNNSSSSFGGELGALGDRLAEGGVSRGVVGNADWALRFVGTTDLPRREAALALMDQHGEVPCGVVDQSLLVKDADYAFGLRLDHDRVISAFSHCWRGRSVVLVEASDLRRADDYRAFVSSERSDVIEKQALENADSLVGQLLDSVDLERDAVVVVAPSSRSGRVAHLNLFAVHAPRMGTGLLRSSVTRQNSFVSIVDVAPTVAALAGTPQDEGEVEGRPVTISRRGGTPEGRLETLVDANTDAVFRDRVLFPF
;
A
#
# COMPACT_ATOMS: atom_id res chain seq x y z
N ARG A 1 -10.55 -10.37 -2.15
CA ARG A 1 -10.69 -10.17 -0.71
C ARG A 1 -9.42 -10.62 -0.02
N VAL A 2 -8.85 -9.81 0.82
CA VAL A 2 -8.00 -10.31 1.90
C VAL A 2 -8.94 -11.10 2.80
N THR A 3 -8.90 -12.40 2.66
CA THR A 3 -9.90 -13.25 3.25
C THR A 3 -9.73 -13.30 4.76
N GLY A 4 -10.79 -13.06 5.38
CA GLY A 4 -11.07 -13.61 6.67
C GLY A 4 -11.46 -12.60 7.69
N LEU A 5 -10.90 -11.44 7.81
CA LEU A 5 -11.27 -10.66 8.98
C LEU A 5 -11.35 -9.16 8.77
N SER A 6 -10.70 -8.60 7.77
CA SER A 6 -10.77 -7.15 7.61
C SER A 6 -10.17 -6.72 6.27
N THR A 7 -10.86 -5.82 5.59
CA THR A 7 -10.34 -5.05 4.47
C THR A 7 -9.56 -3.81 4.95
N ALA A 8 -9.16 -3.79 6.22
CA ALA A 8 -8.42 -2.68 6.82
C ALA A 8 -7.08 -2.46 6.11
N PRO A 9 -6.65 -1.22 5.91
CA PRO A 9 -5.41 -0.88 5.22
C PRO A 9 -4.18 -1.55 5.81
N GLY A 10 -4.07 -1.61 7.14
CA GLY A 10 -2.97 -2.29 7.80
C GLY A 10 -2.80 -3.73 7.36
N ASN A 11 -3.89 -4.50 7.31
CA ASN A 11 -3.87 -5.89 6.82
C ASN A 11 -3.49 -5.97 5.34
N GLY A 12 -3.98 -5.02 4.53
CA GLY A 12 -3.66 -4.94 3.11
C GLY A 12 -2.18 -4.71 2.86
N TYR A 13 -1.59 -3.70 3.47
CA TYR A 13 -0.17 -3.40 3.34
C TYR A 13 0.73 -4.48 3.94
N ALA A 14 0.36 -5.05 5.08
CA ALA A 14 1.08 -6.17 5.68
C ALA A 14 1.09 -7.40 4.76
N THR A 15 -0.07 -7.75 4.18
CA THR A 15 -0.20 -8.85 3.23
C THR A 15 0.59 -8.59 1.94
N LEU A 16 0.55 -7.32 1.45
CA LEU A 16 1.32 -6.90 0.28
C LEU A 16 2.82 -7.10 0.52
N GLY A 17 3.34 -6.69 1.68
CA GLY A 17 4.76 -6.80 2.01
C GLY A 17 5.23 -8.21 2.39
N SER A 18 4.33 -9.07 2.87
CA SER A 18 4.68 -10.44 3.23
C SER A 18 4.52 -11.45 2.08
N GLY A 19 3.72 -11.14 1.05
CA GLY A 19 3.35 -12.12 0.01
C GLY A 19 2.54 -13.31 0.52
N THR A 20 2.12 -13.25 1.78
CA THR A 20 1.29 -14.21 2.50
C THR A 20 0.27 -13.43 3.30
N ARG A 21 -0.90 -13.99 3.58
CA ARG A 21 -1.92 -13.31 4.37
C ARG A 21 -1.37 -12.91 5.74
N ALA A 22 -1.44 -11.62 6.05
CA ALA A 22 -0.92 -11.05 7.29
C ALA A 22 -1.94 -10.13 7.95
N VAL A 23 -1.78 -9.95 9.26
CA VAL A 23 -2.65 -9.14 10.11
C VAL A 23 -1.87 -7.96 10.68
N ALA A 24 -2.43 -6.76 10.57
CA ALA A 24 -1.89 -5.57 11.20
C ALA A 24 -3.05 -4.75 11.81
N PRO A 25 -3.29 -4.91 13.12
CA PRO A 25 -4.36 -4.19 13.81
C PRO A 25 -4.22 -2.68 13.70
N ALA A 26 -5.34 -1.97 13.49
CA ALA A 26 -5.35 -0.52 13.24
C ALA A 26 -4.64 0.30 14.34
N LEU A 27 -4.68 -0.17 15.60
CA LEU A 27 -4.02 0.50 16.73
C LEU A 27 -2.49 0.57 16.63
N ILE A 28 -1.87 -0.32 15.87
CA ILE A 28 -0.41 -0.46 15.81
C ILE A 28 0.14 -0.40 14.38
N ALA A 29 -0.71 -0.63 13.38
CA ALA A 29 -0.29 -0.74 11.98
C ALA A 29 0.32 0.53 11.41
N GLY A 30 -0.26 1.69 11.71
CA GLY A 30 0.16 2.98 11.16
C GLY A 30 1.34 3.64 11.89
N ALA A 31 1.94 2.99 12.88
CA ALA A 31 2.97 3.59 13.73
C ALA A 31 4.38 3.61 13.08
N ALA A 32 4.46 4.10 11.84
CA ALA A 32 5.70 4.35 11.13
C ALA A 32 6.09 5.83 11.24
N PHE A 33 7.35 6.09 11.53
CA PHE A 33 7.87 7.44 11.79
C PHE A 33 9.23 7.67 11.14
N GLY A 34 9.47 8.89 10.72
CA GLY A 34 10.82 9.37 10.41
C GLY A 34 11.66 9.52 11.69
N GLN A 35 12.99 9.38 11.56
CA GLN A 35 13.91 9.32 12.71
C GLN A 35 13.73 10.46 13.72
N LEU A 36 13.52 11.69 13.24
CA LEU A 36 13.50 12.90 14.05
C LEU A 36 12.10 13.33 14.52
N GLU A 37 11.05 12.62 14.11
CA GLU A 37 9.70 12.91 14.61
C GLU A 37 9.64 12.71 16.12
N LEU A 38 8.88 13.57 16.79
CA LEU A 38 8.68 13.47 18.23
C LEU A 38 7.72 12.32 18.55
N LEU A 39 8.16 11.41 19.40
CA LEU A 39 7.39 10.28 19.89
C LEU A 39 7.76 9.99 21.36
N GLU A 40 6.76 9.87 22.22
CA GLU A 40 6.95 9.70 23.66
C GLU A 40 7.75 10.88 24.25
N ALA A 41 8.79 10.59 25.03
CA ALA A 41 9.66 11.61 25.66
C ALA A 41 10.93 11.91 24.84
N GLY A 42 10.92 11.64 23.52
CA GLY A 42 12.10 11.83 22.68
C GLY A 42 11.77 11.77 21.20
N THR A 43 12.70 11.27 20.40
CA THR A 43 12.53 11.04 18.96
C THR A 43 11.99 9.65 18.66
N ALA A 44 11.45 9.47 17.46
CA ALA A 44 11.00 8.16 16.99
C ALA A 44 12.18 7.17 16.89
N ALA A 45 13.39 7.63 16.55
CA ALA A 45 14.58 6.79 16.54
C ALA A 45 14.91 6.27 17.95
N GLU A 46 14.79 7.09 18.99
CA GLU A 46 14.98 6.67 20.37
C GLU A 46 13.88 5.72 20.85
N ALA A 47 12.62 5.99 20.48
CA ALA A 47 11.50 5.10 20.79
C ALA A 47 11.66 3.73 20.07
N PHE A 48 12.08 3.73 18.81
CA PHE A 48 12.40 2.54 18.08
C PHE A 48 13.52 1.73 18.77
N ALA A 49 14.61 2.39 19.15
CA ALA A 49 15.72 1.74 19.84
C ALA A 49 15.30 1.14 21.19
N ARG A 50 14.49 1.86 21.98
CA ARG A 50 13.96 1.34 23.26
C ARG A 50 13.10 0.09 23.06
N ARG A 51 12.28 0.05 21.99
CA ARG A 51 11.32 -1.03 21.75
C ARG A 51 11.92 -2.23 21.03
N SER A 52 12.86 -2.00 20.12
CA SER A 52 13.47 -3.05 19.29
C SER A 52 14.80 -3.58 19.83
N GLY A 53 15.47 -2.83 20.75
CA GLY A 53 16.83 -3.10 21.21
C GLY A 53 17.91 -2.75 20.18
N ARG A 54 17.59 -2.04 19.09
CA ARG A 54 18.48 -1.71 17.98
C ARG A 54 18.33 -0.24 17.59
N PRO A 55 19.41 0.46 17.17
CA PRO A 55 19.28 1.78 16.60
C PRO A 55 18.49 1.73 15.30
N LEU A 56 17.70 2.77 15.01
CA LEU A 56 17.04 2.96 13.73
C LEU A 56 18.08 3.43 12.69
N ALA A 57 18.41 2.59 11.73
CA ALA A 57 19.35 2.90 10.66
C ALA A 57 18.64 3.45 9.41
N GLY A 58 17.40 2.99 9.14
CA GLY A 58 16.58 3.44 8.01
C GLY A 58 16.01 4.84 8.20
N ALA A 59 15.54 5.47 7.12
CA ALA A 59 14.85 6.76 7.19
C ALA A 59 13.51 6.67 7.94
N ILE A 60 12.85 5.51 7.89
CA ILE A 60 11.55 5.24 8.50
C ILE A 60 11.66 4.01 9.39
N GLY A 61 11.09 4.08 10.60
CA GLY A 61 10.97 2.97 11.53
C GLY A 61 9.52 2.69 11.92
N GLN A 62 9.07 1.43 11.81
CA GLN A 62 7.82 0.95 12.37
C GLN A 62 8.04 0.58 13.84
N VAL A 63 7.65 1.46 14.76
CA VAL A 63 7.98 1.31 16.18
C VAL A 63 7.23 0.19 16.90
N ASN A 64 6.21 -0.40 16.28
CA ASN A 64 5.42 -1.52 16.82
C ASN A 64 5.74 -2.86 16.15
N THR A 65 6.89 -3.01 15.49
CA THR A 65 7.27 -4.21 14.74
C THR A 65 7.14 -5.49 15.56
N ASN A 66 7.58 -5.50 16.82
CA ASN A 66 7.47 -6.68 17.69
C ASN A 66 6.00 -7.10 17.90
N ALA A 67 5.13 -6.17 18.25
CA ALA A 67 3.70 -6.45 18.44
C ALA A 67 3.02 -6.93 17.14
N LEU A 68 3.40 -6.38 15.99
CA LEU A 68 2.91 -6.82 14.69
C LEU A 68 3.37 -8.26 14.37
N ARG A 69 4.62 -8.60 14.69
CA ARG A 69 5.15 -9.97 14.51
C ARG A 69 4.46 -10.97 15.43
N ASP A 70 4.24 -10.61 16.69
CA ASP A 70 3.52 -11.46 17.65
C ASP A 70 2.10 -11.77 17.18
N ASN A 71 1.39 -10.76 16.61
CA ASN A 71 0.08 -10.98 16.01
C ASN A 71 0.11 -11.94 14.83
N ASN A 72 1.17 -11.97 14.04
CA ASN A 72 1.28 -12.83 12.87
C ASN A 72 1.80 -14.22 13.21
N SER A 73 2.72 -14.35 14.17
CA SER A 73 3.19 -15.65 14.65
C SER A 73 2.09 -16.51 15.29
N SER A 74 1.10 -15.85 15.88
CA SER A 74 -0.09 -16.51 16.46
C SER A 74 -1.22 -16.72 15.44
N SER A 75 -1.11 -16.17 14.24
CA SER A 75 -2.12 -16.31 13.19
C SER A 75 -1.98 -17.65 12.45
N SER A 76 -3.11 -18.18 11.98
CA SER A 76 -3.11 -19.41 11.17
C SER A 76 -2.53 -19.24 9.77
N PHE A 77 -2.20 -18.01 9.37
CA PHE A 77 -1.72 -17.69 8.02
C PHE A 77 -0.19 -17.66 7.91
N GLY A 78 0.53 -17.41 9.01
CA GLY A 78 1.99 -17.45 9.04
C GLY A 78 2.70 -16.39 8.19
N GLY A 79 2.05 -15.24 7.93
CA GLY A 79 2.65 -14.17 7.13
C GLY A 79 3.87 -13.55 7.81
N GLU A 80 5.03 -13.61 7.15
CA GLU A 80 6.27 -13.01 7.63
C GLU A 80 6.32 -11.53 7.21
N LEU A 81 6.17 -10.64 8.19
CA LEU A 81 6.26 -9.20 7.95
C LEU A 81 7.70 -8.83 7.59
N GLY A 82 7.83 -8.06 6.51
CA GLY A 82 9.13 -7.64 6.00
C GLY A 82 9.74 -8.54 4.92
N ALA A 83 9.12 -9.68 4.59
CA ALA A 83 9.66 -10.64 3.62
C ALA A 83 10.02 -10.02 2.27
N LEU A 84 9.15 -9.17 1.70
CA LEU A 84 9.48 -8.44 0.46
C LEU A 84 10.65 -7.49 0.68
N GLY A 85 10.66 -6.77 1.80
CA GLY A 85 11.73 -5.84 2.14
C GLY A 85 13.09 -6.54 2.23
N ASP A 86 13.17 -7.64 2.95
CA ASP A 86 14.40 -8.44 3.07
C ASP A 86 14.83 -8.99 1.72
N ARG A 87 13.91 -9.54 0.94
CA ARG A 87 14.20 -10.08 -0.39
C ARG A 87 14.77 -9.05 -1.35
N LEU A 88 14.21 -7.84 -1.36
CA LEU A 88 14.75 -6.74 -2.15
C LEU A 88 16.15 -6.33 -1.69
N ALA A 89 16.38 -6.25 -0.37
CA ALA A 89 17.69 -5.90 0.20
C ALA A 89 18.76 -6.96 -0.15
N GLU A 90 18.46 -8.24 -0.01
CA GLU A 90 19.34 -9.36 -0.40
C GLU A 90 19.72 -9.29 -1.89
N GLY A 91 18.77 -8.89 -2.73
CA GLY A 91 19.00 -8.66 -4.16
C GLY A 91 19.71 -7.35 -4.49
N GLY A 92 20.13 -6.56 -3.51
CA GLY A 92 20.78 -5.26 -3.73
C GLY A 92 19.85 -4.20 -4.31
N VAL A 93 18.54 -4.31 -4.06
CA VAL A 93 17.51 -3.35 -4.49
C VAL A 93 17.18 -2.41 -3.34
N SER A 94 17.35 -1.11 -3.54
CA SER A 94 16.96 -0.10 -2.55
C SER A 94 15.43 -0.02 -2.42
N ARG A 95 14.95 0.39 -1.24
CA ARG A 95 13.52 0.49 -0.92
C ARG A 95 13.19 1.89 -0.45
N GLY A 96 12.02 2.41 -0.87
CA GLY A 96 11.54 3.71 -0.43
C GLY A 96 10.03 3.73 -0.21
N VAL A 97 9.57 4.50 0.77
CA VAL A 97 8.14 4.73 1.01
C VAL A 97 7.87 6.22 1.16
N VAL A 98 6.91 6.72 0.39
CA VAL A 98 6.44 8.11 0.44
C VAL A 98 4.92 8.10 0.57
N GLY A 99 4.40 8.59 1.68
CA GLY A 99 2.95 8.65 1.90
C GLY A 99 2.59 8.97 3.33
N ASN A 100 1.46 9.65 3.51
CA ASN A 100 0.95 10.02 4.82
C ASN A 100 -0.57 10.19 4.76
N ALA A 101 -1.32 9.32 5.40
CA ALA A 101 -2.79 9.36 5.47
C ALA A 101 -3.32 9.91 6.80
N ASP A 102 -2.49 10.59 7.58
CA ASP A 102 -2.87 11.18 8.86
C ASP A 102 -4.04 12.18 8.69
N TRP A 103 -4.91 12.23 9.70
CA TRP A 103 -6.05 13.16 9.73
C TRP A 103 -5.73 14.51 10.37
N ALA A 104 -4.59 14.60 11.07
CA ALA A 104 -4.19 15.78 11.81
C ALA A 104 -2.70 16.04 11.63
N LEU A 105 -2.31 17.31 11.81
CA LEU A 105 -0.91 17.72 11.72
C LEU A 105 -0.13 17.55 13.03
N ARG A 106 -0.73 17.05 14.10
CA ARG A 106 -0.07 16.82 15.40
C ARG A 106 -0.71 15.65 16.13
N PHE A 107 0.11 14.76 16.67
CA PHE A 107 -0.32 13.63 17.49
C PHE A 107 0.05 13.77 18.97
N VAL A 108 0.94 14.73 19.32
CA VAL A 108 1.37 14.93 20.71
C VAL A 108 0.18 15.42 21.54
N GLY A 109 -0.23 14.61 22.51
CA GLY A 109 -1.37 14.91 23.40
C GLY A 109 -2.75 14.65 22.82
N THR A 110 -2.85 13.96 21.67
CA THR A 110 -4.11 13.49 21.07
C THR A 110 -4.27 11.99 21.21
N THR A 111 -5.51 11.50 21.07
CA THR A 111 -5.83 10.07 20.95
C THR A 111 -5.77 9.59 19.50
N ASP A 112 -5.46 10.47 18.55
CA ASP A 112 -5.38 10.13 17.14
C ASP A 112 -4.17 9.25 16.87
N LEU A 113 -4.39 8.21 16.10
CA LEU A 113 -3.35 7.27 15.70
C LEU A 113 -2.80 7.66 14.33
N PRO A 114 -1.48 7.56 14.13
CA PRO A 114 -0.91 7.77 12.80
C PRO A 114 -1.43 6.71 11.82
N ARG A 115 -1.58 7.13 10.56
CA ARG A 115 -2.07 6.30 9.44
C ARG A 115 -1.03 6.21 8.35
N ARG A 116 0.03 5.49 8.63
CA ARG A 116 1.21 5.37 7.78
C ARG A 116 1.51 3.91 7.49
N GLU A 117 0.44 3.15 7.30
CA GLU A 117 0.47 1.70 7.08
C GLU A 117 1.24 1.30 5.82
N ALA A 118 1.41 2.22 4.86
CA ALA A 118 2.19 2.01 3.64
C ALA A 118 3.62 1.51 3.91
N ALA A 119 4.21 1.88 5.05
CA ALA A 119 5.54 1.41 5.44
C ALA A 119 5.62 -0.11 5.60
N LEU A 120 4.51 -0.77 6.00
CA LEU A 120 4.44 -2.24 6.16
C LEU A 120 4.73 -3.00 4.86
N ALA A 121 4.52 -2.36 3.71
CA ALA A 121 4.70 -3.01 2.41
C ALA A 121 6.17 -3.21 2.04
N LEU A 122 7.07 -2.29 2.43
CA LEU A 122 8.47 -2.31 2.02
C LEU A 122 9.46 -2.27 3.20
N MET A 123 8.99 -2.30 4.46
CA MET A 123 9.89 -2.49 5.59
C MET A 123 10.55 -3.87 5.53
N ASP A 124 11.70 -4.02 6.17
CA ASP A 124 12.33 -5.31 6.42
C ASP A 124 11.77 -5.98 7.68
N GLN A 125 12.29 -7.15 8.01
CA GLN A 125 11.92 -7.87 9.22
C GLN A 125 12.18 -7.09 10.52
N HIS A 126 13.02 -6.06 10.48
CA HIS A 126 13.30 -5.23 11.64
C HIS A 126 12.36 -4.02 11.74
N GLY A 127 11.50 -3.81 10.73
CA GLY A 127 10.57 -2.69 10.67
C GLY A 127 11.20 -1.41 10.09
N GLU A 128 12.29 -1.54 9.31
CA GLU A 128 13.01 -0.40 8.75
C GLU A 128 12.79 -0.24 7.25
N VAL A 129 12.62 1.00 6.80
CA VAL A 129 12.66 1.38 5.38
C VAL A 129 13.83 2.34 5.17
N PRO A 130 14.77 2.04 4.27
CA PRO A 130 16.01 2.81 4.15
C PRO A 130 15.84 4.23 3.60
N CYS A 131 14.81 4.49 2.79
CA CYS A 131 14.54 5.79 2.18
C CYS A 131 13.06 6.14 2.25
N GLY A 132 12.71 7.42 2.32
CA GLY A 132 11.35 7.88 2.22
C GLY A 132 10.95 8.93 3.22
N VAL A 133 9.70 9.35 3.13
CA VAL A 133 9.07 10.34 4.00
C VAL A 133 7.65 9.87 4.31
N VAL A 134 7.30 9.85 5.59
CA VAL A 134 5.96 9.49 6.07
C VAL A 134 5.40 10.51 7.06
N ASP A 135 6.16 11.55 7.33
CA ASP A 135 5.80 12.59 8.29
C ASP A 135 4.87 13.65 7.71
N GLN A 136 4.49 14.59 8.55
CA GLN A 136 3.55 15.67 8.21
C GLN A 136 4.09 16.68 7.20
N SER A 137 5.38 16.64 6.87
CA SER A 137 5.95 17.50 5.84
C SER A 137 5.34 17.25 4.47
N LEU A 138 4.78 16.06 4.24
CA LEU A 138 4.05 15.72 3.00
C LEU A 138 2.65 16.34 2.90
N LEU A 139 2.16 16.97 3.97
CA LEU A 139 0.79 17.47 4.03
C LEU A 139 0.73 18.99 3.93
N VAL A 140 -0.29 19.47 3.25
CA VAL A 140 -0.66 20.88 3.18
C VAL A 140 -2.12 21.06 3.62
N LYS A 141 -2.39 22.19 4.28
CA LYS A 141 -3.77 22.56 4.68
C LYS A 141 -4.56 22.97 3.46
N ASP A 142 -5.74 22.37 3.31
CA ASP A 142 -6.67 22.67 2.24
C ASP A 142 -8.09 22.38 2.73
N ALA A 143 -8.87 23.43 2.96
CA ALA A 143 -10.20 23.33 3.57
C ALA A 143 -11.23 22.56 2.72
N ASP A 144 -10.98 22.42 1.44
CA ASP A 144 -11.88 21.71 0.52
C ASP A 144 -11.72 20.18 0.59
N TYR A 145 -10.60 19.70 1.16
CA TYR A 145 -10.28 18.27 1.27
C TYR A 145 -10.72 17.69 2.61
N ALA A 146 -10.76 16.34 2.65
CA ALA A 146 -11.07 15.59 3.85
C ALA A 146 -10.13 15.98 5.00
N PHE A 147 -10.69 16.20 6.20
CA PHE A 147 -9.99 16.69 7.38
C PHE A 147 -9.23 18.02 7.21
N GLY A 148 -9.50 18.77 6.11
CA GLY A 148 -8.79 20.00 5.79
C GLY A 148 -7.32 19.79 5.38
N LEU A 149 -6.99 18.63 4.84
CA LEU A 149 -5.62 18.23 4.49
C LEU A 149 -5.57 17.51 3.15
N ARG A 150 -4.53 17.77 2.38
CA ARG A 150 -4.16 16.98 1.22
C ARG A 150 -2.65 16.75 1.13
N LEU A 151 -2.24 15.84 0.26
CA LEU A 151 -0.83 15.69 -0.10
C LEU A 151 -0.33 16.93 -0.86
N ASP A 152 0.88 17.34 -0.51
CA ASP A 152 1.67 18.31 -1.27
C ASP A 152 2.43 17.55 -2.36
N HIS A 153 1.96 17.62 -3.60
CA HIS A 153 2.54 16.87 -4.71
C HIS A 153 4.01 17.19 -4.94
N ASP A 154 4.42 18.45 -4.83
CA ASP A 154 5.82 18.85 -5.05
C ASP A 154 6.74 18.16 -4.02
N ARG A 155 6.30 18.06 -2.78
CA ARG A 155 7.05 17.36 -1.72
C ARG A 155 7.05 15.85 -1.92
N VAL A 156 5.92 15.26 -2.35
CA VAL A 156 5.83 13.84 -2.68
C VAL A 156 6.77 13.50 -3.84
N ILE A 157 6.76 14.28 -4.93
CA ILE A 157 7.62 14.07 -6.08
C ILE A 157 9.11 14.27 -5.71
N SER A 158 9.42 15.27 -4.89
CA SER A 158 10.78 15.47 -4.39
C SER A 158 11.27 14.29 -3.56
N ALA A 159 10.45 13.78 -2.64
CA ALA A 159 10.77 12.61 -1.81
C ALA A 159 10.90 11.33 -2.66
N PHE A 160 10.00 11.14 -3.63
CA PHE A 160 10.08 10.05 -4.61
C PHE A 160 11.40 10.11 -5.37
N SER A 161 11.74 11.25 -5.98
CA SER A 161 12.95 11.44 -6.77
C SER A 161 14.23 11.25 -5.95
N HIS A 162 14.19 11.56 -4.66
CA HIS A 162 15.30 11.29 -3.74
C HIS A 162 15.56 9.80 -3.58
N CYS A 163 14.50 8.98 -3.50
CA CYS A 163 14.59 7.53 -3.32
C CYS A 163 14.70 6.76 -4.63
N TRP A 164 14.21 7.32 -5.75
CA TRP A 164 14.22 6.71 -7.06
C TRP A 164 15.60 6.82 -7.71
N ARG A 165 16.54 5.99 -7.27
CA ARG A 165 17.93 6.01 -7.73
C ARG A 165 18.47 4.60 -7.92
N GLY A 166 19.09 4.36 -9.06
CA GLY A 166 19.69 3.06 -9.38
C GLY A 166 18.62 1.96 -9.42
N ARG A 167 18.94 0.80 -8.85
CA ARG A 167 17.98 -0.31 -8.67
C ARG A 167 17.16 -0.07 -7.42
N SER A 168 15.96 0.36 -7.56
CA SER A 168 15.09 0.69 -6.42
C SER A 168 13.63 0.28 -6.64
N VAL A 169 12.90 0.08 -5.54
CA VAL A 169 11.45 -0.03 -5.48
C VAL A 169 10.95 1.07 -4.56
N VAL A 170 10.14 1.99 -5.07
CA VAL A 170 9.57 3.08 -4.30
C VAL A 170 8.05 2.99 -4.32
N LEU A 171 7.45 2.91 -3.14
CA LEU A 171 6.01 2.96 -2.97
C LEU A 171 5.60 4.39 -2.68
N VAL A 172 4.69 4.92 -3.48
CA VAL A 172 4.02 6.19 -3.24
C VAL A 172 2.55 5.92 -2.94
N GLU A 173 2.06 6.40 -1.80
CA GLU A 173 0.66 6.25 -1.40
C GLU A 173 -0.13 7.50 -1.80
N ALA A 174 -1.20 7.33 -2.60
CA ALA A 174 -2.17 8.38 -2.89
C ALA A 174 -3.12 8.56 -1.67
N SER A 175 -2.57 9.07 -0.58
CA SER A 175 -3.18 9.04 0.76
C SER A 175 -4.47 9.87 0.87
N ASP A 176 -4.75 10.78 -0.07
CA ASP A 176 -6.00 11.54 -0.10
C ASP A 176 -7.23 10.64 -0.29
N LEU A 177 -7.08 9.53 -1.04
CA LEU A 177 -8.13 8.52 -1.19
C LEU A 177 -8.48 7.88 0.16
N ARG A 178 -7.45 7.61 0.96
CA ARG A 178 -7.65 7.04 2.29
C ARG A 178 -8.33 8.05 3.23
N ARG A 179 -7.90 9.31 3.22
CA ARG A 179 -8.56 10.37 4.01
C ARG A 179 -10.01 10.55 3.60
N ALA A 180 -10.31 10.55 2.30
CA ALA A 180 -11.68 10.66 1.79
C ALA A 180 -12.56 9.51 2.28
N ASP A 181 -12.08 8.27 2.24
CA ASP A 181 -12.82 7.10 2.72
C ASP A 181 -13.10 7.19 4.24
N ASP A 182 -12.10 7.54 5.04
CA ASP A 182 -12.24 7.71 6.48
C ASP A 182 -13.19 8.88 6.83
N TYR A 183 -13.20 9.97 6.03
CA TYR A 183 -14.03 11.15 6.26
C TYR A 183 -15.50 10.93 6.00
N ARG A 184 -15.88 9.89 5.27
CA ARG A 184 -17.27 9.54 4.97
C ARG A 184 -18.16 9.41 6.20
N ALA A 185 -17.59 8.99 7.33
CA ALA A 185 -18.32 8.85 8.58
C ALA A 185 -18.78 10.19 9.18
N PHE A 186 -18.25 11.31 8.71
CA PHE A 186 -18.43 12.65 9.27
C PHE A 186 -19.26 13.58 8.38
N VAL A 187 -19.66 13.13 7.20
CA VAL A 187 -20.34 13.97 6.19
C VAL A 187 -21.58 13.29 5.61
N SER A 188 -22.44 14.06 4.92
CA SER A 188 -23.56 13.48 4.16
C SER A 188 -23.06 12.64 2.98
N SER A 189 -23.92 11.77 2.43
CA SER A 189 -23.61 10.94 1.26
C SER A 189 -23.21 11.79 0.06
N GLU A 190 -23.94 12.86 -0.22
CA GLU A 190 -23.68 13.78 -1.35
C GLU A 190 -22.30 14.46 -1.21
N ARG A 191 -21.96 14.90 0.01
CA ARG A 191 -20.65 15.50 0.26
C ARG A 191 -19.54 14.47 0.19
N SER A 192 -19.79 13.25 0.65
CA SER A 192 -18.85 12.13 0.52
C SER A 192 -18.46 11.86 -0.94
N ASP A 193 -19.45 11.83 -1.84
CA ASP A 193 -19.22 11.56 -3.27
C ASP A 193 -18.38 12.69 -3.92
N VAL A 194 -18.60 13.95 -3.53
CA VAL A 194 -17.81 15.10 -4.00
C VAL A 194 -16.36 14.99 -3.53
N ILE A 195 -16.14 14.70 -2.25
CA ILE A 195 -14.79 14.58 -1.66
C ILE A 195 -14.04 13.39 -2.26
N GLU A 196 -14.72 12.26 -2.48
CA GLU A 196 -14.12 11.09 -3.11
C GLU A 196 -13.70 11.37 -4.55
N LYS A 197 -14.57 12.02 -5.33
CA LYS A 197 -14.22 12.43 -6.71
C LYS A 197 -13.00 13.35 -6.72
N GLN A 198 -12.95 14.32 -5.82
CA GLN A 198 -11.82 15.22 -5.68
C GLN A 198 -10.52 14.50 -5.31
N ALA A 199 -10.59 13.51 -4.38
CA ALA A 199 -9.45 12.70 -4.01
C ALA A 199 -8.97 11.81 -5.17
N LEU A 200 -9.89 11.30 -6.00
CA LEU A 200 -9.54 10.54 -7.21
C LEU A 200 -8.85 11.43 -8.25
N GLU A 201 -9.36 12.63 -8.51
CA GLU A 201 -8.74 13.60 -9.43
C GLU A 201 -7.34 14.00 -8.95
N ASN A 202 -7.17 14.18 -7.64
CA ASN A 202 -5.86 14.48 -7.07
C ASN A 202 -4.89 13.29 -7.17
N ALA A 203 -5.36 12.08 -6.94
CA ALA A 203 -4.57 10.86 -7.10
C ALA A 203 -4.15 10.63 -8.56
N ASP A 204 -5.05 10.87 -9.53
CA ASP A 204 -4.75 10.79 -10.96
C ASP A 204 -3.68 11.81 -11.38
N SER A 205 -3.80 13.05 -10.91
CA SER A 205 -2.79 14.10 -11.11
C SER A 205 -1.43 13.71 -10.52
N LEU A 206 -1.40 13.13 -9.32
CA LEU A 206 -0.16 12.65 -8.71
C LEU A 206 0.47 11.52 -9.52
N VAL A 207 -0.33 10.56 -9.97
CA VAL A 207 0.15 9.46 -10.83
C VAL A 207 0.73 10.00 -12.14
N GLY A 208 0.06 10.97 -12.78
CA GLY A 208 0.59 11.62 -13.98
C GLY A 208 1.97 12.23 -13.75
N GLN A 209 2.15 13.02 -12.69
CA GLN A 209 3.43 13.62 -12.34
C GLN A 209 4.52 12.59 -12.01
N LEU A 210 4.16 11.46 -11.37
CA LEU A 210 5.09 10.36 -11.11
C LEU A 210 5.52 9.69 -12.42
N LEU A 211 4.59 9.48 -13.35
CA LEU A 211 4.90 8.91 -14.67
C LEU A 211 5.86 9.79 -15.49
N ASP A 212 5.79 11.11 -15.34
CA ASP A 212 6.77 12.02 -15.96
C ASP A 212 8.20 11.85 -15.41
N SER A 213 8.33 11.20 -14.24
CA SER A 213 9.62 10.99 -13.55
C SER A 213 10.22 9.61 -13.79
N VAL A 214 9.56 8.72 -14.54
CA VAL A 214 10.00 7.36 -14.82
C VAL A 214 10.13 7.10 -16.31
N ASP A 215 11.02 6.20 -16.68
CA ASP A 215 11.22 5.76 -18.06
C ASP A 215 10.46 4.45 -18.29
N LEU A 216 9.28 4.53 -18.89
CA LEU A 216 8.41 3.37 -19.14
C LEU A 216 9.02 2.30 -20.08
N GLU A 217 10.09 2.62 -20.80
CA GLU A 217 10.81 1.62 -21.60
C GLU A 217 11.77 0.76 -20.74
N ARG A 218 12.11 1.22 -19.54
CA ARG A 218 13.07 0.60 -18.63
C ARG A 218 12.50 0.25 -17.28
N ASP A 219 11.57 1.06 -16.79
CA ASP A 219 11.02 0.98 -15.44
C ASP A 219 9.67 0.27 -15.45
N ALA A 220 9.36 -0.38 -14.35
CA ALA A 220 8.06 -0.98 -14.12
C ALA A 220 7.21 -0.09 -13.20
N VAL A 221 5.91 0.00 -13.50
CA VAL A 221 4.92 0.70 -12.69
C VAL A 221 3.85 -0.29 -12.25
N VAL A 222 3.58 -0.32 -10.95
CA VAL A 222 2.54 -1.15 -10.34
C VAL A 222 1.55 -0.24 -9.64
N VAL A 223 0.28 -0.30 -10.02
CA VAL A 223 -0.82 0.40 -9.35
C VAL A 223 -1.66 -0.62 -8.63
N VAL A 224 -1.80 -0.48 -7.33
CA VAL A 224 -2.53 -1.43 -6.48
C VAL A 224 -3.34 -0.71 -5.41
N ALA A 225 -4.57 -1.16 -5.18
CA ALA A 225 -5.37 -0.77 -4.03
C ALA A 225 -5.31 -1.88 -2.98
N PRO A 226 -4.54 -1.71 -1.88
CA PRO A 226 -4.29 -2.77 -0.91
C PRO A 226 -5.46 -3.04 0.01
N SER A 227 -6.41 -2.11 0.10
CA SER A 227 -7.61 -2.23 0.94
C SER A 227 -8.85 -1.89 0.15
N SER A 228 -9.99 -2.45 0.55
CA SER A 228 -11.28 -2.06 0.00
C SER A 228 -11.79 -0.80 0.68
N ARG A 229 -12.57 -0.03 -0.08
CA ARG A 229 -13.35 1.09 0.44
C ARG A 229 -14.24 0.63 1.60
N SER A 230 -14.33 1.44 2.64
CA SER A 230 -15.24 1.21 3.76
C SER A 230 -16.70 1.26 3.31
N GLY A 231 -17.51 0.27 3.65
CA GLY A 231 -18.92 0.25 3.27
C GLY A 231 -19.55 -1.14 3.26
N ARG A 232 -20.86 -1.18 2.95
CA ARG A 232 -21.64 -2.42 2.94
C ARG A 232 -21.42 -3.30 1.72
N VAL A 233 -20.85 -2.75 0.65
CA VAL A 233 -20.67 -3.45 -0.62
C VAL A 233 -19.18 -3.63 -0.87
N ALA A 234 -18.75 -4.87 -0.98
CA ALA A 234 -17.37 -5.18 -1.32
C ALA A 234 -17.18 -5.14 -2.84
N HIS A 235 -16.38 -4.20 -3.31
CA HIS A 235 -15.91 -4.13 -4.69
C HIS A 235 -14.58 -4.86 -4.85
N LEU A 236 -14.26 -5.23 -6.10
CA LEU A 236 -12.91 -5.65 -6.45
C LEU A 236 -11.98 -4.45 -6.42
N ASN A 237 -10.76 -4.67 -5.97
CA ASN A 237 -9.73 -3.65 -5.94
C ASN A 237 -8.95 -3.60 -7.25
N LEU A 238 -8.39 -2.42 -7.57
CA LEU A 238 -7.56 -2.23 -8.74
C LEU A 238 -6.19 -2.89 -8.54
N PHE A 239 -5.74 -3.59 -9.59
CA PHE A 239 -4.35 -3.99 -9.76
C PHE A 239 -3.97 -3.86 -11.24
N ALA A 240 -3.00 -3.00 -11.54
CA ALA A 240 -2.48 -2.80 -12.88
C ALA A 240 -0.96 -2.82 -12.86
N VAL A 241 -0.37 -3.34 -13.92
CA VAL A 241 1.09 -3.44 -14.07
C VAL A 241 1.48 -2.99 -15.47
N HIS A 242 2.45 -2.09 -15.54
CA HIS A 242 3.25 -1.84 -16.72
C HIS A 242 4.68 -2.31 -16.43
N ALA A 243 5.26 -3.07 -17.34
CA ALA A 243 6.67 -3.44 -17.25
C ALA A 243 7.29 -3.61 -18.63
N PRO A 244 8.57 -3.28 -18.82
CA PRO A 244 9.28 -3.52 -20.07
C PRO A 244 9.14 -5.00 -20.49
N ARG A 245 8.83 -5.22 -21.76
CA ARG A 245 8.63 -6.57 -22.33
C ARG A 245 7.40 -7.34 -21.82
N MET A 246 6.61 -6.77 -20.94
CA MET A 246 5.33 -7.32 -20.54
C MET A 246 4.28 -6.94 -21.59
N GLY A 247 3.75 -7.90 -22.32
CA GLY A 247 2.74 -7.62 -23.35
C GLY A 247 1.43 -7.05 -22.74
N THR A 248 0.53 -6.59 -23.61
CA THR A 248 -0.78 -6.04 -23.20
C THR A 248 -1.83 -7.15 -23.04
N GLY A 249 -2.60 -7.12 -21.97
CA GLY A 249 -3.68 -8.10 -21.74
C GLY A 249 -4.25 -8.04 -20.32
N LEU A 250 -5.11 -8.99 -19.99
CA LEU A 250 -5.65 -9.19 -18.66
C LEU A 250 -4.65 -9.98 -17.80
N LEU A 251 -4.53 -9.62 -16.54
CA LEU A 251 -3.65 -10.32 -15.61
C LEU A 251 -4.27 -11.64 -15.16
N ARG A 252 -3.41 -12.58 -14.81
CA ARG A 252 -3.77 -13.86 -14.23
C ARG A 252 -2.82 -14.20 -13.09
N SER A 253 -3.39 -14.76 -12.02
CA SER A 253 -2.66 -15.40 -10.95
C SER A 253 -2.87 -16.92 -10.97
N SER A 254 -1.83 -17.67 -10.70
CA SER A 254 -1.95 -19.12 -10.50
C SER A 254 -2.60 -19.47 -9.14
N VAL A 255 -2.62 -18.54 -8.21
CA VAL A 255 -3.28 -18.68 -6.89
C VAL A 255 -4.80 -18.68 -7.05
N THR A 256 -5.35 -17.71 -7.79
CA THR A 256 -6.80 -17.62 -8.00
C THR A 256 -7.32 -18.62 -9.03
N ARG A 257 -6.46 -19.05 -9.96
CA ARG A 257 -6.79 -19.89 -11.13
C ARG A 257 -7.92 -19.32 -12.00
N GLN A 258 -8.22 -18.03 -11.86
CA GLN A 258 -9.24 -17.30 -12.63
C GLN A 258 -8.57 -16.22 -13.45
N ASN A 259 -9.05 -16.06 -14.69
CA ASN A 259 -8.60 -14.97 -15.56
C ASN A 259 -9.14 -13.63 -15.03
N SER A 260 -8.33 -12.58 -15.11
CA SER A 260 -8.65 -11.22 -14.66
C SER A 260 -8.75 -11.05 -13.13
N PHE A 261 -8.49 -12.11 -12.36
CA PHE A 261 -8.46 -12.04 -10.90
C PHE A 261 -7.06 -12.34 -10.39
N VAL A 262 -6.56 -11.45 -9.56
CA VAL A 262 -5.31 -11.59 -8.83
C VAL A 262 -5.57 -11.41 -7.33
N SER A 263 -4.72 -12.00 -6.52
CA SER A 263 -4.80 -11.83 -5.06
C SER A 263 -3.77 -10.80 -4.61
N ILE A 264 -4.04 -10.12 -3.51
CA ILE A 264 -3.08 -9.17 -2.94
C ILE A 264 -1.76 -9.85 -2.53
N VAL A 265 -1.78 -11.14 -2.20
CA VAL A 265 -0.56 -11.92 -1.91
C VAL A 265 0.37 -12.04 -3.13
N ASP A 266 -0.16 -11.88 -4.34
CA ASP A 266 0.60 -11.94 -5.59
C ASP A 266 1.46 -10.69 -5.83
N VAL A 267 1.22 -9.59 -5.10
CA VAL A 267 1.91 -8.32 -5.31
C VAL A 267 3.39 -8.44 -4.95
N ALA A 268 3.72 -8.96 -3.75
CA ALA A 268 5.11 -9.12 -3.32
C ALA A 268 5.95 -9.93 -4.33
N PRO A 269 5.57 -11.17 -4.71
CA PRO A 269 6.35 -11.94 -5.67
C PRO A 269 6.38 -11.30 -7.07
N THR A 270 5.35 -10.55 -7.45
CA THR A 270 5.36 -9.78 -8.71
C THR A 270 6.39 -8.66 -8.66
N VAL A 271 6.40 -7.85 -7.59
CA VAL A 271 7.37 -6.77 -7.40
C VAL A 271 8.79 -7.32 -7.32
N ALA A 272 9.01 -8.40 -6.55
CA ALA A 272 10.31 -9.06 -6.45
C ALA A 272 10.81 -9.56 -7.83
N ALA A 273 9.94 -10.18 -8.61
CA ALA A 273 10.28 -10.65 -9.96
C ALA A 273 10.61 -9.48 -10.91
N LEU A 274 9.83 -8.38 -10.88
CA LEU A 274 10.09 -7.17 -11.66
C LEU A 274 11.41 -6.50 -11.27
N ALA A 275 11.75 -6.52 -9.98
CA ALA A 275 13.01 -6.01 -9.46
C ALA A 275 14.20 -6.93 -9.71
N GLY A 276 13.98 -8.13 -10.29
CA GLY A 276 15.04 -9.12 -10.57
C GLY A 276 15.51 -9.86 -9.32
N THR A 277 14.66 -9.99 -8.31
CA THR A 277 14.91 -10.74 -7.06
C THR A 277 13.76 -11.72 -6.79
N PRO A 278 13.48 -12.65 -7.73
CA PRO A 278 12.32 -13.53 -7.59
C PRO A 278 12.42 -14.37 -6.30
N GLN A 279 11.28 -14.59 -5.67
CA GLN A 279 11.16 -15.49 -4.52
C GLN A 279 11.06 -16.95 -4.99
N ASP A 280 11.59 -17.87 -4.19
CA ASP A 280 11.49 -19.29 -4.50
C ASP A 280 10.05 -19.80 -4.29
N GLU A 281 9.69 -20.86 -5.05
CA GLU A 281 8.37 -21.46 -4.91
C GLU A 281 8.21 -22.06 -3.50
N GLY A 282 7.18 -21.62 -2.80
CA GLY A 282 6.86 -22.11 -1.45
C GLY A 282 7.25 -21.17 -0.30
N GLU A 283 8.09 -20.16 -0.54
CA GLU A 283 8.43 -19.17 0.49
C GLU A 283 7.22 -18.28 0.85
N VAL A 284 6.37 -17.98 -0.13
CA VAL A 284 5.17 -17.16 0.06
C VAL A 284 3.93 -17.81 -0.57
N GLU A 285 2.74 -17.41 -0.10
CA GLU A 285 1.47 -17.89 -0.63
C GLU A 285 1.22 -17.41 -2.07
N GLY A 286 1.60 -16.16 -2.37
CA GLY A 286 1.42 -15.52 -3.68
C GLY A 286 2.35 -16.04 -4.77
N ARG A 287 2.05 -15.66 -6.01
CA ARG A 287 2.85 -15.98 -7.20
C ARG A 287 2.93 -14.76 -8.11
N PRO A 288 4.02 -14.58 -8.88
CA PRO A 288 4.10 -13.52 -9.87
C PRO A 288 2.95 -13.60 -10.86
N VAL A 289 2.35 -12.45 -11.17
CA VAL A 289 1.26 -12.39 -12.15
C VAL A 289 1.76 -12.57 -13.58
N THR A 290 0.91 -13.12 -14.42
CA THR A 290 1.16 -13.32 -15.85
C THR A 290 0.04 -12.71 -16.67
N ILE A 291 0.21 -12.61 -18.00
CA ILE A 291 -0.84 -12.17 -18.91
C ILE A 291 -1.65 -13.37 -19.38
N SER A 292 -2.95 -13.37 -19.07
CA SER A 292 -3.88 -14.46 -19.41
C SER A 292 -4.44 -14.34 -20.81
N ARG A 293 -4.68 -13.14 -21.28
CA ARG A 293 -5.26 -12.85 -22.58
C ARG A 293 -4.51 -11.69 -23.21
N ARG A 294 -3.84 -11.97 -24.32
CA ARG A 294 -3.13 -10.95 -25.08
C ARG A 294 -4.07 -10.30 -26.10
N GLY A 295 -3.86 -9.03 -26.35
CA GLY A 295 -4.64 -8.26 -27.32
C GLY A 295 -5.98 -7.75 -26.75
N GLY A 296 -6.89 -7.42 -27.64
CA GLY A 296 -8.12 -6.70 -27.35
C GLY A 296 -7.88 -5.19 -27.18
N THR A 297 -8.95 -4.40 -27.34
CA THR A 297 -8.87 -2.94 -27.12
C THR A 297 -8.81 -2.63 -25.62
N PRO A 298 -8.27 -1.48 -25.20
CA PRO A 298 -8.33 -1.04 -23.83
C PRO A 298 -9.76 -1.00 -23.28
N GLU A 299 -10.71 -0.53 -24.09
CA GLU A 299 -12.14 -0.44 -23.76
C GLU A 299 -12.75 -1.82 -23.48
N GLY A 300 -12.49 -2.80 -24.34
CA GLY A 300 -13.02 -4.17 -24.17
C GLY A 300 -12.40 -4.89 -22.95
N ARG A 301 -11.16 -4.55 -22.58
CA ARG A 301 -10.57 -5.05 -21.33
C ARG A 301 -11.21 -4.39 -20.11
N LEU A 302 -11.43 -3.06 -20.17
CA LEU A 302 -12.11 -2.33 -19.09
C LEU A 302 -13.53 -2.85 -18.88
N GLU A 303 -14.30 -3.06 -19.95
CA GLU A 303 -15.65 -3.66 -19.90
C GLU A 303 -15.62 -5.02 -19.18
N THR A 304 -14.69 -5.89 -19.56
CA THR A 304 -14.50 -7.19 -18.89
C THR A 304 -14.26 -7.06 -17.38
N LEU A 305 -13.49 -6.05 -16.94
CA LEU A 305 -13.19 -5.81 -15.53
C LEU A 305 -14.40 -5.21 -14.78
N VAL A 306 -15.16 -4.32 -15.44
CA VAL A 306 -16.39 -3.74 -14.88
C VAL A 306 -17.45 -4.84 -14.68
N ASP A 307 -17.63 -5.73 -15.66
CA ASP A 307 -18.54 -6.88 -15.55
C ASP A 307 -18.12 -7.81 -14.40
N ALA A 308 -16.83 -8.13 -14.31
CA ALA A 308 -16.30 -8.95 -13.22
C ALA A 308 -16.55 -8.34 -11.84
N ASN A 309 -16.41 -7.01 -11.70
CA ASN A 309 -16.74 -6.31 -10.46
C ASN A 309 -18.25 -6.35 -10.17
N THR A 310 -19.08 -6.14 -11.18
CA THR A 310 -20.55 -6.21 -11.06
C THR A 310 -21.00 -7.59 -10.60
N ASP A 311 -20.46 -8.65 -11.16
CA ASP A 311 -20.73 -10.03 -10.76
C ASP A 311 -20.26 -10.32 -9.33
N ALA A 312 -19.10 -9.80 -8.94
CA ALA A 312 -18.58 -9.94 -7.57
C ALA A 312 -19.47 -9.24 -6.55
N VAL A 313 -19.90 -8.01 -6.84
CA VAL A 313 -20.84 -7.23 -6.02
C VAL A 313 -22.19 -7.94 -5.89
N PHE A 314 -22.75 -8.42 -7.02
CA PHE A 314 -24.00 -9.15 -7.01
C PHE A 314 -23.90 -10.40 -6.13
N ARG A 315 -22.86 -11.20 -6.30
CA ARG A 315 -22.63 -12.41 -5.53
C ARG A 315 -22.49 -12.11 -4.02
N ASP A 316 -21.80 -11.05 -3.66
CA ASP A 316 -21.65 -10.62 -2.26
C ASP A 316 -22.99 -10.25 -1.62
N ARG A 317 -23.86 -9.58 -2.38
CA ARG A 317 -25.21 -9.22 -1.92
C ARG A 317 -26.15 -10.41 -1.75
N VAL A 318 -26.02 -11.43 -2.58
CA VAL A 318 -26.91 -12.60 -2.60
C VAL A 318 -26.47 -13.66 -1.56
N LEU A 319 -25.17 -13.82 -1.32
CA LEU A 319 -24.64 -14.85 -0.42
C LEU A 319 -24.68 -14.47 1.07
N PHE A 320 -24.83 -13.18 1.42
CA PHE A 320 -24.83 -12.71 2.81
C PHE A 320 -26.21 -12.62 3.50
N PRO A 321 -27.37 -12.76 2.87
CA PRO A 321 -28.65 -12.84 3.58
C PRO A 321 -28.97 -14.24 4.13
N PHE A 322 -28.15 -15.24 3.87
CA PHE A 322 -28.27 -16.61 4.35
C PHE A 322 -27.02 -17.01 5.16
#